data_3caac4c63619be978c32b4b077d82205
#
_entry.id   3caac4c63619be978c32b4b077d82205
#
_cell.length_a   1.000
_cell.length_b   1.000
_cell.length_c   1.000
_cell.angle_alpha   90.00
_cell.angle_beta   90.00
_cell.angle_gamma   90.00
#
_symmetry.space_group_name_H-M   'P 1'
#
loop_
_entity.id
_entity.type
_entity.pdbx_description
1 polymer ?
#
loop_
_entity_poly.entity_id
_entity_poly.type
_entity_poly.pdbx_seq_one_letter_code
_entity_poly.pdbx_strand_id
1 'polypeptide(L)'
;VTLEPCNHTGRTGPCTEALIAAGVKRVVIAQRDPNPQARGGVQRLQDAGVEVVTGIRSDDALLLNTDYTFDMEHDRPWVVWKIASTLDGYVAAADGTSKWITSEQTRQQTHAMRTDYGAIVVGTGTVLADDPHLIGRAPGAGQEYDGPLRVVVGTRELPSELKVFDDIAPTLVMPTHDPAAVLAALHDRGIHRVLLEGGPTLAAAFLAVDLVDEVDAYVAPVLLGAGKP
;
A
#
# COMPACT_ATOMS: atom_id res chain seq x y z
N VAL A 1 19.95 -11.66 7.95
CA VAL A 1 18.84 -10.67 7.97
C VAL A 1 18.63 -10.10 6.59
N THR A 2 17.39 -9.74 6.23
CA THR A 2 17.03 -9.18 4.92
C THR A 2 17.46 -7.71 4.79
N LEU A 3 17.33 -6.93 5.87
CA LEU A 3 17.67 -5.52 5.92
C LEU A 3 18.75 -5.25 6.96
N GLU A 4 19.56 -4.21 6.78
CA GLU A 4 20.59 -3.77 7.72
C GLU A 4 20.00 -3.53 9.11
N PRO A 5 20.55 -4.12 10.19
CA PRO A 5 20.09 -3.85 11.55
C PRO A 5 20.24 -2.37 11.89
N CYS A 6 19.16 -1.74 12.32
CA CYS A 6 19.13 -0.31 12.60
C CYS A 6 20.09 0.09 13.75
N ASN A 7 20.62 1.31 13.66
CA ASN A 7 21.51 1.90 14.67
C ASN A 7 20.93 3.19 15.29
N HIS A 8 19.59 3.27 15.35
CA HIS A 8 18.89 4.39 15.99
C HIS A 8 17.87 3.90 17.02
N THR A 9 17.49 4.74 17.95
CA THR A 9 16.40 4.48 18.89
C THR A 9 15.10 5.02 18.30
N GLY A 10 14.18 4.11 17.96
CA GLY A 10 12.82 4.42 17.54
C GLY A 10 11.82 4.03 18.63
N ARG A 11 10.78 3.25 18.29
CA ARG A 11 9.85 2.64 19.27
C ARG A 11 10.54 1.65 20.18
N THR A 12 11.62 1.04 19.71
CA THR A 12 12.50 0.13 20.43
C THR A 12 13.94 0.62 20.33
N GLY A 13 14.84 0.06 21.14
CA GLY A 13 16.29 0.31 21.03
C GLY A 13 16.88 -0.23 19.73
N PRO A 14 18.12 0.16 19.38
CA PRO A 14 18.79 -0.26 18.16
C PRO A 14 18.92 -1.78 18.06
N CYS A 15 18.62 -2.35 16.88
CA CYS A 15 18.83 -3.78 16.63
C CYS A 15 20.31 -4.18 16.76
N THR A 16 21.24 -3.28 16.42
CA THR A 16 22.69 -3.50 16.58
C THR A 16 23.07 -3.78 18.03
N GLU A 17 22.55 -3.02 18.98
CA GLU A 17 22.86 -3.22 20.40
C GLU A 17 22.29 -4.54 20.93
N ALA A 18 21.11 -4.94 20.48
CA ALA A 18 20.53 -6.24 20.84
C ALA A 18 21.37 -7.41 20.31
N LEU A 19 21.89 -7.32 19.08
CA LEU A 19 22.78 -8.34 18.49
C LEU A 19 24.12 -8.42 19.21
N ILE A 20 24.71 -7.27 19.56
CA ILE A 20 25.98 -7.20 20.32
C ILE A 20 25.79 -7.80 21.72
N ALA A 21 24.72 -7.41 22.42
CA ALA A 21 24.44 -7.93 23.76
C ALA A 21 24.16 -9.44 23.77
N ALA A 22 23.57 -9.97 22.71
CA ALA A 22 23.37 -11.40 22.51
C ALA A 22 24.64 -12.17 22.15
N GLY A 23 25.78 -11.50 21.99
CA GLY A 23 27.06 -12.11 21.67
C GLY A 23 27.17 -12.72 20.27
N VAL A 24 26.41 -12.23 19.32
CA VAL A 24 26.40 -12.66 17.90
C VAL A 24 27.81 -12.44 17.32
N LYS A 25 28.38 -13.45 16.67
CA LYS A 25 29.75 -13.42 16.12
C LYS A 25 29.80 -13.00 14.65
N ARG A 26 28.71 -13.27 13.91
CA ARG A 26 28.62 -12.97 12.49
C ARG A 26 27.20 -12.57 12.12
N VAL A 27 27.07 -11.53 11.31
CA VAL A 27 25.80 -11.07 10.73
C VAL A 27 25.92 -11.04 9.20
N VAL A 28 24.98 -11.69 8.52
CA VAL A 28 24.87 -11.65 7.06
C VAL A 28 23.67 -10.78 6.73
N ILE A 29 23.90 -9.72 5.97
CA ILE A 29 22.92 -8.69 5.60
C ILE A 29 22.70 -8.75 4.08
N ALA A 30 21.46 -8.94 3.65
CA ALA A 30 21.15 -8.96 2.23
C ALA A 30 21.16 -7.54 1.63
N GLN A 31 20.41 -6.61 2.23
CA GLN A 31 20.23 -5.25 1.73
C GLN A 31 20.68 -4.23 2.79
N ARG A 32 21.38 -3.17 2.35
CA ARG A 32 21.63 -1.97 3.20
C ARG A 32 20.31 -1.23 3.44
N ASP A 33 20.16 -0.61 4.61
CA ASP A 33 18.97 0.19 4.88
C ASP A 33 18.98 1.46 4.01
N PRO A 34 17.96 1.70 3.17
CA PRO A 34 17.85 2.92 2.38
C PRO A 34 17.57 4.14 3.26
N ASN A 35 16.94 3.97 4.43
CA ASN A 35 16.61 5.06 5.34
C ASN A 35 17.87 5.66 5.97
N PRO A 36 18.20 6.95 5.73
CA PRO A 36 19.37 7.60 6.30
C PRO A 36 19.41 7.58 7.83
N GLN A 37 18.24 7.59 8.49
CA GLN A 37 18.15 7.58 9.96
C GLN A 37 18.46 6.21 10.56
N ALA A 38 18.22 5.14 9.81
CA ALA A 38 18.43 3.76 10.26
C ALA A 38 19.84 3.23 9.95
N ARG A 39 20.56 3.89 9.03
CA ARG A 39 21.90 3.48 8.59
C ARG A 39 22.94 3.45 9.70
N GLY A 40 24.08 2.80 9.43
CA GLY A 40 25.25 2.74 10.29
C GLY A 40 25.32 1.47 11.11
N GLY A 41 24.38 0.56 10.95
CA GLY A 41 24.37 -0.71 11.67
C GLY A 41 25.57 -1.60 11.33
N VAL A 42 25.97 -1.65 10.06
CA VAL A 42 27.16 -2.39 9.62
C VAL A 42 28.40 -1.91 10.36
N GLN A 43 28.67 -0.59 10.35
CA GLN A 43 29.84 -0.02 11.02
C GLN A 43 29.78 -0.28 12.52
N ARG A 44 28.64 -0.07 13.16
CA ARG A 44 28.46 -0.31 14.60
C ARG A 44 28.75 -1.76 15.01
N LEU A 45 28.29 -2.72 14.21
CA LEU A 45 28.55 -4.16 14.44
C LEU A 45 30.04 -4.50 14.27
N GLN A 46 30.66 -3.97 13.21
CA GLN A 46 32.10 -4.18 12.96
C GLN A 46 32.97 -3.58 14.09
N ASP A 47 32.65 -2.39 14.56
CA ASP A 47 33.35 -1.74 15.69
C ASP A 47 33.22 -2.54 17.00
N ALA A 48 32.15 -3.32 17.14
CA ALA A 48 31.96 -4.24 18.27
C ALA A 48 32.61 -5.62 18.05
N GLY A 49 33.37 -5.82 16.98
CA GLY A 49 34.06 -7.05 16.67
C GLY A 49 33.19 -8.17 16.08
N VAL A 50 31.98 -7.81 15.55
CA VAL A 50 31.12 -8.74 14.86
C VAL A 50 31.55 -8.82 13.39
N GLU A 51 31.71 -10.02 12.84
CA GLU A 51 31.93 -10.22 11.42
C GLU A 51 30.66 -9.84 10.64
N VAL A 52 30.77 -8.93 9.66
CA VAL A 52 29.61 -8.50 8.85
C VAL A 52 29.87 -8.77 7.36
N VAL A 53 28.96 -9.51 6.74
CA VAL A 53 28.92 -9.76 5.29
C VAL A 53 27.66 -9.11 4.73
N THR A 54 27.79 -8.34 3.63
CA THR A 54 26.67 -7.62 2.99
C THR A 54 26.48 -8.05 1.53
N GLY A 55 25.26 -7.88 1.01
CA GLY A 55 24.95 -8.10 -0.41
C GLY A 55 24.61 -9.55 -0.77
N ILE A 56 24.47 -10.46 0.20
CA ILE A 56 24.07 -11.84 -0.07
C ILE A 56 22.57 -11.89 -0.34
N ARG A 57 22.19 -12.30 -1.56
CA ARG A 57 20.81 -12.31 -2.06
C ARG A 57 20.16 -10.91 -2.02
N SER A 58 20.91 -9.88 -2.40
CA SER A 58 20.42 -8.50 -2.39
C SER A 58 19.18 -8.31 -3.25
N ASP A 59 19.12 -8.94 -4.43
CA ASP A 59 18.00 -8.81 -5.36
C ASP A 59 16.71 -9.39 -4.77
N ASP A 60 16.80 -10.53 -4.08
CA ASP A 60 15.65 -11.11 -3.38
C ASP A 60 15.17 -10.22 -2.22
N ALA A 61 16.11 -9.60 -1.51
CA ALA A 61 15.78 -8.68 -0.42
C ALA A 61 15.15 -7.38 -0.93
N LEU A 62 15.62 -6.86 -2.07
CA LEU A 62 15.03 -5.70 -2.73
C LEU A 62 13.59 -5.99 -3.17
N LEU A 63 13.32 -7.16 -3.76
CA LEU A 63 11.97 -7.58 -4.11
C LEU A 63 11.05 -7.70 -2.88
N LEU A 64 11.57 -8.17 -1.76
CA LEU A 64 10.81 -8.30 -0.52
C LEU A 64 10.49 -6.95 0.14
N ASN A 65 11.37 -5.95 -0.04
CA ASN A 65 11.28 -4.62 0.57
C ASN A 65 11.01 -3.53 -0.48
N THR A 66 10.37 -3.87 -1.61
CA THR A 66 10.21 -2.96 -2.76
C THR A 66 9.55 -1.64 -2.36
N ASP A 67 8.41 -1.71 -1.72
CA ASP A 67 7.61 -0.55 -1.29
C ASP A 67 8.36 0.34 -0.28
N TYR A 68 8.98 -0.26 0.72
CA TYR A 68 9.80 0.47 1.70
C TYR A 68 11.01 1.14 1.06
N THR A 69 11.74 0.40 0.22
CA THR A 69 12.93 0.92 -0.47
C THR A 69 12.56 2.08 -1.38
N PHE A 70 11.50 1.89 -2.16
CA PHE A 70 10.98 2.91 -3.06
C PHE A 70 10.56 4.20 -2.33
N ASP A 71 9.79 4.06 -1.25
CA ASP A 71 9.32 5.20 -0.45
C ASP A 71 10.48 6.01 0.13
N MET A 72 11.54 5.32 0.61
CA MET A 72 12.74 5.96 1.12
C MET A 72 13.62 6.65 0.05
N GLU A 73 13.48 6.26 -1.21
CA GLU A 73 14.25 6.81 -2.34
C GLU A 73 13.49 7.91 -3.11
N HIS A 74 12.15 7.92 -3.03
CA HIS A 74 11.29 8.80 -3.84
C HIS A 74 10.41 9.75 -3.02
N ASP A 75 10.48 9.70 -1.67
CA ASP A 75 9.67 10.52 -0.76
C ASP A 75 8.15 10.40 -1.04
N ARG A 76 7.70 9.21 -1.48
CA ARG A 76 6.30 8.88 -1.71
C ARG A 76 6.03 7.38 -1.63
N PRO A 77 4.81 6.97 -1.25
CA PRO A 77 4.40 5.56 -1.24
C PRO A 77 4.45 4.92 -2.64
N TRP A 78 4.69 3.60 -2.67
CA TRP A 78 4.43 2.76 -3.83
C TRP A 78 2.93 2.65 -4.08
N VAL A 79 2.48 2.95 -5.30
CA VAL A 79 1.07 2.96 -5.68
C VAL A 79 0.73 1.76 -6.55
N VAL A 80 -0.16 0.91 -6.07
CA VAL A 80 -0.74 -0.20 -6.81
C VAL A 80 -2.14 0.18 -7.25
N TRP A 81 -2.38 0.27 -8.54
CA TRP A 81 -3.72 0.47 -9.07
C TRP A 81 -4.40 -0.87 -9.32
N LYS A 82 -5.44 -1.15 -8.54
CA LYS A 82 -6.27 -2.34 -8.73
C LYS A 82 -7.45 -1.99 -9.65
N ILE A 83 -7.59 -2.73 -10.76
CA ILE A 83 -8.71 -2.63 -11.67
C ILE A 83 -9.41 -3.98 -11.84
N ALA A 84 -10.73 -3.96 -11.97
CA ALA A 84 -11.52 -5.12 -12.38
C ALA A 84 -12.27 -4.77 -13.67
N SER A 85 -12.03 -5.53 -14.73
CA SER A 85 -12.65 -5.30 -16.02
C SER A 85 -13.13 -6.59 -16.69
N THR A 86 -13.97 -6.45 -17.69
CA THR A 86 -14.28 -7.54 -18.61
C THR A 86 -13.15 -7.75 -19.62
N LEU A 87 -13.19 -8.85 -20.36
CA LEU A 87 -12.18 -9.17 -21.38
C LEU A 87 -12.12 -8.13 -22.50
N ASP A 88 -13.23 -7.44 -22.77
CA ASP A 88 -13.34 -6.33 -23.72
C ASP A 88 -13.16 -4.93 -23.08
N GLY A 89 -12.60 -4.88 -21.85
CA GLY A 89 -12.06 -3.66 -21.23
C GLY A 89 -13.08 -2.78 -20.50
N TYR A 90 -14.30 -3.25 -20.24
CA TYR A 90 -15.31 -2.45 -19.53
C TYR A 90 -15.28 -2.69 -18.02
N VAL A 91 -15.39 -1.62 -17.23
CA VAL A 91 -15.49 -1.65 -15.76
C VAL A 91 -16.94 -1.59 -15.27
N ALA A 92 -17.90 -1.26 -16.15
CA ALA A 92 -19.34 -1.31 -15.90
C ALA A 92 -20.11 -1.48 -17.21
N ALA A 93 -21.33 -2.00 -17.12
CA ALA A 93 -22.27 -2.02 -18.25
C ALA A 93 -22.68 -0.61 -18.67
N ALA A 94 -23.34 -0.47 -19.82
CA ALA A 94 -23.75 0.82 -20.37
C ALA A 94 -24.72 1.60 -19.46
N ASP A 95 -25.55 0.89 -18.68
CA ASP A 95 -26.46 1.47 -17.66
C ASP A 95 -25.74 1.85 -16.35
N GLY A 96 -24.44 1.54 -16.22
CA GLY A 96 -23.63 1.81 -15.03
C GLY A 96 -23.61 0.66 -14.04
N THR A 97 -24.28 -0.44 -14.28
CA THR A 97 -24.22 -1.64 -13.42
C THR A 97 -22.84 -2.26 -13.49
N SER A 98 -22.16 -2.37 -12.34
CA SER A 98 -20.83 -2.97 -12.21
C SER A 98 -20.81 -4.24 -11.34
N LYS A 99 -21.89 -4.56 -10.69
CA LYS A 99 -21.99 -5.69 -9.73
C LYS A 99 -22.59 -6.91 -10.45
N TRP A 100 -21.87 -8.03 -10.67
CA TRP A 100 -20.47 -8.29 -10.29
C TRP A 100 -19.72 -8.68 -11.56
N ILE A 101 -18.64 -7.97 -11.90
CA ILE A 101 -17.80 -8.31 -13.06
C ILE A 101 -16.94 -9.54 -12.72
N THR A 102 -16.36 -9.58 -11.53
CA THR A 102 -15.51 -10.68 -11.07
C THR A 102 -16.25 -11.66 -10.18
N SER A 103 -15.72 -12.90 -10.07
CA SER A 103 -16.29 -13.95 -9.23
C SER A 103 -16.22 -13.58 -7.73
N GLU A 104 -17.05 -14.26 -6.92
CA GLU A 104 -17.00 -14.10 -5.46
C GLU A 104 -15.61 -14.44 -4.89
N GLN A 105 -14.99 -15.49 -5.40
CA GLN A 105 -13.65 -15.88 -4.98
C GLN A 105 -12.61 -14.78 -5.25
N THR A 106 -12.66 -14.13 -6.42
CA THR A 106 -11.79 -12.99 -6.74
C THR A 106 -12.03 -11.82 -5.80
N ARG A 107 -13.29 -11.54 -5.45
CA ARG A 107 -13.62 -10.47 -4.50
C ARG A 107 -13.10 -10.77 -3.09
N GLN A 108 -13.16 -12.03 -2.64
CA GLN A 108 -12.57 -12.45 -1.37
C GLN A 108 -11.05 -12.25 -1.36
N GLN A 109 -10.36 -12.58 -2.45
CA GLN A 109 -8.92 -12.30 -2.60
C GLN A 109 -8.63 -10.80 -2.54
N THR A 110 -9.41 -9.96 -3.24
CA THR A 110 -9.26 -8.50 -3.19
C THR A 110 -9.46 -7.96 -1.77
N HIS A 111 -10.41 -8.51 -1.02
CA HIS A 111 -10.59 -8.11 0.38
C HIS A 111 -9.42 -8.54 1.29
N ALA A 112 -8.84 -9.72 1.04
CA ALA A 112 -7.68 -10.17 1.79
C ALA A 112 -6.45 -9.29 1.48
N MET A 113 -6.18 -9.01 0.20
CA MET A 113 -5.03 -8.20 -0.20
C MET A 113 -5.01 -6.78 0.39
N ARG A 114 -6.18 -6.20 0.71
CA ARG A 114 -6.24 -4.88 1.32
C ARG A 114 -5.44 -4.76 2.61
N THR A 115 -5.28 -5.85 3.36
CA THR A 115 -4.48 -5.87 4.59
C THR A 115 -2.98 -5.68 4.37
N ASP A 116 -2.50 -5.84 3.13
CA ASP A 116 -1.10 -5.68 2.77
C ASP A 116 -0.72 -4.22 2.46
N TYR A 117 -1.68 -3.29 2.58
CA TYR A 117 -1.50 -1.88 2.27
C TYR A 117 -1.70 -0.99 3.50
N GLY A 118 -0.95 0.11 3.57
CA GLY A 118 -1.12 1.12 4.62
C GLY A 118 -2.33 2.04 4.38
N ALA A 119 -2.76 2.22 3.12
CA ALA A 119 -3.96 2.99 2.78
C ALA A 119 -4.68 2.44 1.54
N ILE A 120 -6.02 2.63 1.52
CA ILE A 120 -6.86 2.44 0.33
C ILE A 120 -7.38 3.81 -0.10
N VAL A 121 -7.12 4.17 -1.36
CA VAL A 121 -7.50 5.47 -1.93
C VAL A 121 -8.64 5.30 -2.93
N VAL A 122 -9.73 6.02 -2.71
CA VAL A 122 -10.88 6.07 -3.62
C VAL A 122 -11.30 7.50 -3.89
N GLY A 123 -12.03 7.72 -4.98
CA GLY A 123 -12.65 9.01 -5.27
C GLY A 123 -14.02 9.16 -4.60
N THR A 124 -14.47 10.40 -4.35
CA THR A 124 -15.83 10.71 -3.89
C THR A 124 -16.91 10.09 -4.76
N GLY A 125 -16.66 9.95 -6.08
CA GLY A 125 -17.58 9.28 -7.00
C GLY A 125 -17.82 7.80 -6.68
N THR A 126 -16.77 7.06 -6.34
CA THR A 126 -16.86 5.66 -5.93
C THR A 126 -17.63 5.51 -4.59
N VAL A 127 -17.33 6.41 -3.64
CA VAL A 127 -18.02 6.41 -2.34
C VAL A 127 -19.52 6.63 -2.50
N LEU A 128 -19.93 7.60 -3.33
CA LEU A 128 -21.34 7.91 -3.58
C LEU A 128 -22.08 6.82 -4.38
N ALA A 129 -21.38 6.13 -5.28
CA ALA A 129 -21.99 5.11 -6.13
C ALA A 129 -22.13 3.74 -5.43
N ASP A 130 -21.13 3.35 -4.64
CA ASP A 130 -21.00 1.99 -4.13
C ASP A 130 -21.21 1.87 -2.62
N ASP A 131 -21.18 2.97 -1.87
CA ASP A 131 -21.21 3.02 -0.40
C ASP A 131 -20.31 1.93 0.24
N PRO A 132 -19.01 1.94 -0.05
CA PRO A 132 -18.11 0.86 0.34
C PRO A 132 -17.62 1.02 1.78
N HIS A 133 -17.37 -0.10 2.48
CA HIS A 133 -16.68 -0.08 3.79
C HIS A 133 -15.17 0.17 3.66
N LEU A 134 -14.54 -0.21 2.56
CA LEU A 134 -13.08 -0.12 2.30
C LEU A 134 -12.23 -0.74 3.40
N ILE A 135 -12.62 -1.89 3.90
CA ILE A 135 -11.89 -2.62 4.94
C ILE A 135 -11.23 -3.86 4.37
N GLY A 136 -10.07 -4.22 4.90
CA GLY A 136 -9.44 -5.53 4.69
C GLY A 136 -10.18 -6.58 5.53
N ARG A 137 -10.40 -7.77 4.95
CA ARG A 137 -10.93 -8.92 5.69
C ARG A 137 -9.88 -10.00 5.70
N ALA A 138 -9.06 -10.05 6.74
CA ALA A 138 -8.21 -11.21 6.98
C ALA A 138 -9.07 -12.39 7.46
N PRO A 139 -8.85 -13.62 6.98
CA PRO A 139 -9.49 -14.79 7.53
C PRO A 139 -9.14 -14.94 9.02
N GLY A 140 -10.14 -14.97 9.91
CA GLY A 140 -9.95 -15.16 11.34
C GLY A 140 -9.54 -13.92 12.15
N ALA A 141 -9.52 -12.74 11.57
CA ALA A 141 -9.31 -11.49 12.30
C ALA A 141 -10.50 -11.24 13.25
N GLY A 142 -10.27 -11.39 14.54
CA GLY A 142 -11.20 -11.03 15.60
C GLY A 142 -10.77 -9.73 16.26
N GLN A 143 -11.68 -8.82 16.40
CA GLN A 143 -11.85 -7.77 17.38
C GLN A 143 -11.13 -6.43 17.27
N GLU A 144 -9.96 -6.26 16.71
CA GLU A 144 -9.42 -4.93 16.41
C GLU A 144 -9.07 -4.81 14.93
N TYR A 145 -9.52 -3.73 14.32
CA TYR A 145 -9.16 -3.43 12.93
C TYR A 145 -7.75 -2.83 12.91
N ASP A 146 -6.79 -3.61 12.46
CA ASP A 146 -5.42 -3.20 12.17
C ASP A 146 -5.21 -3.17 10.64
N GLY A 147 -6.15 -2.57 9.94
CA GLY A 147 -6.15 -2.52 8.48
C GLY A 147 -5.79 -1.13 7.94
N PRO A 148 -5.84 -0.98 6.60
CA PRO A 148 -5.43 0.24 5.92
C PRO A 148 -6.29 1.46 6.29
N LEU A 149 -5.65 2.64 6.27
CA LEU A 149 -6.35 3.92 6.33
C LEU A 149 -7.26 4.07 5.09
N ARG A 150 -8.53 4.40 5.32
CA ARG A 150 -9.45 4.76 4.23
C ARG A 150 -9.20 6.19 3.79
N VAL A 151 -8.95 6.42 2.50
CA VAL A 151 -8.68 7.76 1.96
C VAL A 151 -9.66 8.08 0.87
N VAL A 152 -10.41 9.16 1.06
CA VAL A 152 -11.40 9.63 0.10
C VAL A 152 -10.94 10.94 -0.53
N VAL A 153 -10.73 10.93 -1.85
CA VAL A 153 -10.17 12.05 -2.62
C VAL A 153 -11.25 12.72 -3.45
N GLY A 154 -11.33 14.04 -3.38
CA GLY A 154 -12.25 14.86 -4.17
C GLY A 154 -13.02 15.87 -3.35
N THR A 155 -13.68 16.81 -4.03
CA THR A 155 -14.31 18.00 -3.44
C THR A 155 -15.83 17.90 -3.27
N ARG A 156 -16.44 16.77 -3.66
CA ARG A 156 -17.88 16.57 -3.47
C ARG A 156 -18.21 16.37 -2.00
N GLU A 157 -19.30 16.99 -1.56
CA GLU A 157 -19.85 16.70 -0.23
C GLU A 157 -20.32 15.25 -0.14
N LEU A 158 -20.05 14.63 0.98
CA LEU A 158 -20.40 13.25 1.26
C LEU A 158 -21.34 13.20 2.47
N PRO A 159 -22.47 12.50 2.35
CA PRO A 159 -23.34 12.22 3.50
C PRO A 159 -22.59 11.51 4.61
N SER A 160 -22.84 11.93 5.87
CA SER A 160 -22.14 11.38 7.05
C SER A 160 -22.53 9.93 7.38
N GLU A 161 -23.67 9.47 6.87
CA GLU A 161 -24.21 8.12 7.06
C GLU A 161 -23.56 7.05 6.18
N LEU A 162 -22.68 7.45 5.23
CA LEU A 162 -21.99 6.50 4.36
C LEU A 162 -21.05 5.59 5.18
N LYS A 163 -20.97 4.33 4.78
CA LYS A 163 -20.19 3.28 5.48
C LYS A 163 -18.71 3.60 5.63
N VAL A 164 -18.14 4.39 4.71
CA VAL A 164 -16.75 4.84 4.81
C VAL A 164 -16.49 5.70 6.06
N PHE A 165 -17.55 6.22 6.71
CA PHE A 165 -17.47 7.03 7.94
C PHE A 165 -17.85 6.27 9.21
N ASP A 166 -18.09 4.94 9.12
CA ASP A 166 -18.33 4.12 10.30
C ASP A 166 -17.08 4.05 11.21
N ASP A 167 -17.28 3.62 12.46
CA ASP A 167 -16.24 3.54 13.48
C ASP A 167 -15.30 2.31 13.33
N ILE A 168 -15.46 1.52 12.25
CA ILE A 168 -14.66 0.29 12.05
C ILE A 168 -13.21 0.63 11.73
N ALA A 169 -12.96 1.66 10.93
CA ALA A 169 -11.62 2.05 10.51
C ALA A 169 -11.48 3.58 10.40
N PRO A 170 -10.29 4.14 10.55
CA PRO A 170 -10.07 5.57 10.36
C PRO A 170 -10.27 5.99 8.90
N THR A 171 -10.85 7.17 8.68
CA THR A 171 -11.05 7.76 7.35
C THR A 171 -10.41 9.14 7.25
N LEU A 172 -9.63 9.36 6.20
CA LEU A 172 -9.07 10.64 5.82
C LEU A 172 -9.79 11.16 4.57
N VAL A 173 -10.47 12.29 4.68
CA VAL A 173 -11.04 12.96 3.51
C VAL A 173 -10.06 14.03 3.04
N MET A 174 -9.70 13.99 1.77
CA MET A 174 -8.80 14.95 1.13
C MET A 174 -9.54 15.71 0.02
N PRO A 175 -9.94 16.98 0.27
CA PRO A 175 -10.68 17.79 -0.67
C PRO A 175 -9.75 18.35 -1.77
N THR A 176 -9.12 17.46 -2.52
CA THR A 176 -8.17 17.79 -3.59
C THR A 176 -8.42 16.93 -4.83
N HIS A 177 -7.86 17.34 -5.96
CA HIS A 177 -7.74 16.57 -7.20
C HIS A 177 -6.27 16.35 -7.58
N ASP A 178 -5.33 16.72 -6.70
CA ASP A 178 -3.90 16.58 -6.92
C ASP A 178 -3.38 15.26 -6.32
N PRO A 179 -2.99 14.26 -7.15
CA PRO A 179 -2.45 12.99 -6.69
C PRO A 179 -1.15 13.14 -5.89
N ALA A 180 -0.29 14.10 -6.24
CA ALA A 180 0.99 14.30 -5.56
C ALA A 180 0.75 14.78 -4.11
N ALA A 181 -0.20 15.69 -3.90
CA ALA A 181 -0.58 16.13 -2.55
C ALA A 181 -1.17 14.98 -1.70
N VAL A 182 -1.90 14.04 -2.34
CA VAL A 182 -2.41 12.85 -1.65
C VAL A 182 -1.26 11.97 -1.19
N LEU A 183 -0.31 11.66 -2.07
CA LEU A 183 0.81 10.78 -1.73
C LEU A 183 1.75 11.41 -0.69
N ALA A 184 2.05 12.71 -0.78
CA ALA A 184 2.83 13.42 0.21
C ALA A 184 2.20 13.33 1.62
N ALA A 185 0.88 13.56 1.72
CA ALA A 185 0.17 13.46 2.99
C ALA A 185 0.14 12.03 3.56
N LEU A 186 0.24 11.00 2.74
CA LEU A 186 0.33 9.60 3.16
C LEU A 186 1.77 9.21 3.55
N HIS A 187 2.76 9.68 2.81
CA HIS A 187 4.18 9.53 3.16
C HIS A 187 4.49 10.14 4.54
N ASP A 188 4.03 11.36 4.81
CA ASP A 188 4.18 12.03 6.13
C ASP A 188 3.57 11.23 7.30
N ARG A 189 2.66 10.30 7.01
CA ARG A 189 2.06 9.38 7.99
C ARG A 189 2.78 8.04 8.11
N GLY A 190 3.90 7.86 7.40
CA GLY A 190 4.67 6.61 7.36
C GLY A 190 3.95 5.49 6.60
N ILE A 191 3.14 5.84 5.62
CA ILE A 191 2.48 4.87 4.74
C ILE A 191 3.38 4.66 3.53
N HIS A 192 3.87 3.44 3.33
CA HIS A 192 4.83 3.09 2.29
C HIS A 192 4.18 2.45 1.05
N ARG A 193 2.96 1.91 1.18
CA ARG A 193 2.23 1.23 0.12
C ARG A 193 0.76 1.61 0.10
N VAL A 194 0.26 1.99 -1.07
CA VAL A 194 -1.10 2.49 -1.29
C VAL A 194 -1.82 1.64 -2.33
N LEU A 195 -3.05 1.23 -2.01
CA LEU A 195 -3.97 0.60 -2.94
C LEU A 195 -4.90 1.65 -3.52
N LEU A 196 -4.77 1.94 -4.81
CA LEU A 196 -5.70 2.79 -5.55
C LEU A 196 -6.86 1.92 -6.08
N GLU A 197 -8.02 2.03 -5.45
CA GLU A 197 -9.27 1.36 -5.85
C GLU A 197 -10.31 2.33 -6.41
N GLY A 198 -9.86 3.50 -6.82
CA GLY A 198 -10.73 4.53 -7.39
C GLY A 198 -11.28 4.14 -8.76
N GLY A 199 -12.41 4.76 -9.12
CA GLY A 199 -12.95 4.67 -10.48
C GLY A 199 -11.98 5.26 -11.52
N PRO A 200 -12.29 5.09 -12.82
CA PRO A 200 -11.37 5.45 -13.92
C PRO A 200 -10.92 6.92 -13.89
N THR A 201 -11.74 7.84 -13.41
CA THR A 201 -11.37 9.25 -13.30
C THR A 201 -10.22 9.50 -12.34
N LEU A 202 -10.24 8.85 -11.17
CA LEU A 202 -9.14 9.00 -10.19
C LEU A 202 -7.88 8.30 -10.71
N ALA A 203 -8.01 7.09 -11.24
CA ALA A 203 -6.88 6.37 -11.82
C ALA A 203 -6.23 7.15 -12.96
N ALA A 204 -7.03 7.75 -13.86
CA ALA A 204 -6.52 8.59 -14.93
C ALA A 204 -5.75 9.82 -14.42
N ALA A 205 -6.17 10.41 -13.30
CA ALA A 205 -5.44 11.53 -12.69
C ALA A 205 -4.05 11.09 -12.19
N PHE A 206 -3.92 9.90 -11.57
CA PHE A 206 -2.64 9.35 -11.14
C PHE A 206 -1.75 8.96 -12.33
N LEU A 207 -2.32 8.31 -13.34
CA LEU A 207 -1.60 7.92 -14.56
C LEU A 207 -1.08 9.14 -15.35
N ALA A 208 -1.87 10.22 -15.42
CA ALA A 208 -1.49 11.43 -16.17
C ALA A 208 -0.22 12.12 -15.63
N VAL A 209 0.13 11.86 -14.38
CA VAL A 209 1.31 12.45 -13.70
C VAL A 209 2.34 11.38 -13.30
N ASP A 210 2.23 10.17 -13.87
CA ASP A 210 3.16 9.05 -13.66
C ASP A 210 3.31 8.65 -12.18
N LEU A 211 2.20 8.58 -11.46
CA LEU A 211 2.14 8.22 -10.05
C LEU A 211 1.43 6.87 -9.80
N VAL A 212 1.52 5.95 -10.75
CA VAL A 212 1.13 4.54 -10.61
C VAL A 212 2.36 3.67 -10.87
N ASP A 213 2.76 2.86 -9.90
CA ASP A 213 3.96 2.04 -9.96
C ASP A 213 3.66 0.60 -10.39
N GLU A 214 2.45 0.11 -10.07
CA GLU A 214 2.04 -1.26 -10.35
C GLU A 214 0.54 -1.30 -10.71
N VAL A 215 0.14 -2.24 -11.56
CA VAL A 215 -1.27 -2.45 -11.93
C VAL A 215 -1.67 -3.90 -11.68
N ASP A 216 -2.65 -4.08 -10.79
CA ASP A 216 -3.32 -5.35 -10.52
C ASP A 216 -4.61 -5.45 -11.34
N ALA A 217 -4.54 -6.07 -12.51
CA ALA A 217 -5.68 -6.20 -13.42
C ALA A 217 -6.41 -7.54 -13.23
N TYR A 218 -7.64 -7.49 -12.71
CA TYR A 218 -8.55 -8.64 -12.61
C TYR A 218 -9.47 -8.67 -13.84
N VAL A 219 -9.12 -9.50 -14.82
CA VAL A 219 -9.87 -9.60 -16.07
C VAL A 219 -10.86 -10.75 -15.99
N ALA A 220 -12.17 -10.43 -16.02
CA ALA A 220 -13.21 -11.45 -16.09
C ALA A 220 -13.35 -11.99 -17.52
N PRO A 221 -13.52 -13.30 -17.72
CA PRO A 221 -13.70 -13.91 -19.04
C PRO A 221 -15.13 -13.69 -19.58
N VAL A 222 -15.57 -12.45 -19.62
CA VAL A 222 -16.90 -12.00 -20.03
C VAL A 222 -16.76 -10.87 -21.04
N LEU A 223 -17.63 -10.85 -22.02
CA LEU A 223 -17.76 -9.75 -23.01
C LEU A 223 -19.07 -9.02 -22.75
N LEU A 224 -19.03 -7.73 -22.58
CA LEU A 224 -20.22 -6.87 -22.47
C LEU A 224 -20.67 -6.29 -23.82
N GLY A 225 -19.74 -6.14 -24.77
CA GLY A 225 -20.00 -5.55 -26.08
C GLY A 225 -20.19 -4.03 -26.05
N ALA A 226 -20.71 -3.48 -24.95
CA ALA A 226 -20.84 -2.05 -24.69
C ALA A 226 -20.83 -1.79 -23.18
N GLY A 227 -20.16 -0.71 -22.74
CA GLY A 227 -20.04 -0.39 -21.33
C GLY A 227 -19.27 0.90 -21.06
N LYS A 228 -18.94 1.13 -19.81
CA LYS A 228 -18.04 2.20 -19.39
C LYS A 228 -16.61 1.64 -19.35
N PRO A 229 -15.66 2.28 -20.06
CA PRO A 229 -14.27 1.86 -20.03
C PRO A 229 -13.60 2.20 -18.70
#